data_ca3bc42a679fabacf48715a1a571eecd
#
_entry.id   ca3bc42a679fabacf48715a1a571eecd
#
_cell.length_a   1.000
_cell.length_b   1.000
_cell.length_c   1.000
_cell.angle_alpha   90.00
_cell.angle_beta   90.00
_cell.angle_gamma   90.00
#
_symmetry.space_group_name_H-M   'P 1'
#
loop_
_entity.id
_entity.type
_entity.pdbx_description
1 polymer ?
#
loop_
_entity_poly.entity_id
_entity_poly.type
_entity_poly.pdbx_seq_one_letter_code
_entity_poly.pdbx_strand_id
1 'polypeptide(L)'
;TLIYQGSPKVARVQYPVTDQQTQTKTKRRAASLKNKKSKLVNSVGTLPWLTGERSIPVPTNRRKPSKHLLQIRGATCHNLKKLDVDLPLGLFTVLTGVSGSGKSTFAHDVLYLNLARKLGQEVDGDAAAIKELRGSQYLAAVELIDQTAVARTPRSTPAVFLGAFDAIRQLFCETDAGKSAGLKPGFFSFNSGEGRCD
;
A
#
# COMPACT_ATOMS: atom_id res chain seq x y z
N THR A 1 -2.03 2.57 -12.90
CA THR A 1 -0.84 3.28 -13.37
C THR A 1 -1.28 4.22 -14.44
N LEU A 2 -1.26 5.47 -14.19
CA LEU A 2 -1.21 6.45 -15.24
C LEU A 2 0.25 6.56 -15.67
N ILE A 3 0.64 5.90 -16.77
CA ILE A 3 1.82 6.30 -17.50
C ILE A 3 1.39 7.45 -18.38
N TYR A 4 1.88 8.60 -18.05
CA TYR A 4 1.68 9.78 -18.87
C TYR A 4 2.65 9.71 -20.05
N GLN A 5 2.12 9.49 -21.27
CA GLN A 5 2.82 9.79 -22.51
C GLN A 5 2.28 11.13 -23.01
N GLY A 6 3.04 12.19 -22.84
CA GLY A 6 2.71 13.51 -23.38
C GLY A 6 3.09 14.65 -22.44
N SER A 7 3.25 15.86 -22.96
CA SER A 7 3.65 17.10 -22.30
C SER A 7 3.04 17.32 -20.90
N PRO A 8 3.77 18.03 -19.98
CA PRO A 8 3.40 18.15 -18.59
C PRO A 8 2.20 19.07 -18.40
N LYS A 9 1.01 18.54 -18.62
CA LYS A 9 -0.21 19.11 -18.06
C LYS A 9 -0.55 18.27 -16.85
N VAL A 10 -0.71 18.91 -15.71
CA VAL A 10 -1.15 18.33 -14.43
C VAL A 10 -2.09 17.17 -14.69
N ALA A 11 -1.67 15.95 -14.34
CA ALA A 11 -2.52 14.78 -14.46
C ALA A 11 -3.72 14.98 -13.53
N ARG A 12 -4.79 15.54 -14.05
CA ARG A 12 -6.10 15.41 -13.43
C ARG A 12 -6.40 13.92 -13.44
N VAL A 13 -6.47 13.31 -12.28
CA VAL A 13 -7.06 11.99 -12.15
C VAL A 13 -8.51 12.13 -12.61
N GLN A 14 -8.76 11.89 -13.88
CA GLN A 14 -10.11 11.64 -14.36
C GLN A 14 -10.46 10.23 -13.90
N TYR A 15 -11.28 10.15 -12.87
CA TYR A 15 -12.05 8.92 -12.67
C TYR A 15 -12.86 8.72 -13.95
N PRO A 16 -12.96 7.49 -14.46
CA PRO A 16 -13.92 7.24 -15.51
C PRO A 16 -15.28 7.71 -14.98
N VAL A 17 -15.76 8.84 -15.48
CA VAL A 17 -17.16 9.19 -15.37
C VAL A 17 -17.84 8.07 -16.14
N THR A 18 -18.43 7.13 -15.40
CA THR A 18 -19.21 6.07 -16.00
C THR A 18 -20.34 6.78 -16.73
N ASP A 19 -20.25 6.80 -18.03
CA ASP A 19 -21.26 7.37 -18.89
C ASP A 19 -22.62 6.83 -18.44
N GLN A 20 -23.66 7.66 -18.40
CA GLN A 20 -24.99 7.25 -17.92
C GLN A 20 -25.50 6.01 -18.66
N GLN A 21 -25.06 5.81 -19.91
CA GLN A 21 -25.34 4.61 -20.70
C GLN A 21 -24.71 3.34 -20.15
N THR A 22 -23.51 3.41 -19.55
CA THR A 22 -22.86 2.27 -18.88
C THR A 22 -23.55 1.91 -17.59
N GLN A 23 -24.03 2.90 -16.83
CA GLN A 23 -24.82 2.67 -15.62
C GLN A 23 -26.15 1.96 -15.93
N THR A 24 -26.80 2.32 -17.05
CA THR A 24 -28.06 1.70 -17.48
C THR A 24 -27.86 0.24 -17.87
N LYS A 25 -26.76 -0.09 -18.57
CA LYS A 25 -26.42 -1.48 -18.94
C LYS A 25 -26.06 -2.32 -17.70
N THR A 26 -25.32 -1.75 -16.75
CA THR A 26 -24.95 -2.44 -15.49
C THR A 26 -26.18 -2.68 -14.62
N LYS A 27 -27.10 -1.69 -14.51
CA LYS A 27 -28.37 -1.85 -13.79
C LYS A 27 -29.28 -2.91 -14.43
N ARG A 28 -29.35 -2.98 -15.77
CA ARG A 28 -30.13 -4.02 -16.49
C ARG A 28 -29.54 -5.43 -16.28
N ARG A 29 -28.23 -5.59 -16.28
CA ARG A 29 -27.57 -6.86 -15.96
C ARG A 29 -27.78 -7.26 -14.49
N ALA A 30 -27.68 -6.33 -13.55
CA ALA A 30 -27.96 -6.57 -12.14
C ALA A 30 -29.43 -6.95 -11.89
N ALA A 31 -30.37 -6.32 -12.58
CA ALA A 31 -31.80 -6.66 -12.53
C ALA A 31 -32.09 -8.07 -13.09
N SER A 32 -31.41 -8.47 -14.16
CA SER A 32 -31.49 -9.83 -14.72
C SER A 32 -30.95 -10.91 -13.76
N LEU A 33 -29.94 -10.58 -12.97
CA LEU A 33 -29.38 -11.46 -11.93
C LEU A 33 -30.32 -11.58 -10.70
N LYS A 34 -31.06 -10.52 -10.36
CA LYS A 34 -32.05 -10.54 -9.27
C LYS A 34 -33.24 -11.48 -9.55
N ASN A 35 -33.59 -11.69 -10.80
CA ASN A 35 -34.72 -12.55 -11.17
C ASN A 35 -34.39 -14.05 -11.22
N LYS A 36 -33.13 -14.46 -11.13
CA LYS A 36 -32.79 -15.84 -10.85
C LYS A 36 -32.87 -16.05 -9.33
N LYS A 37 -34.01 -16.60 -8.88
CA LYS A 37 -34.25 -17.09 -7.51
C LYS A 37 -33.25 -18.22 -7.14
N SER A 38 -31.97 -17.92 -7.10
CA SER A 38 -31.04 -18.71 -6.31
C SER A 38 -31.02 -18.05 -4.91
N LYS A 39 -31.33 -18.83 -3.88
CA LYS A 39 -31.02 -18.53 -2.49
C LYS A 39 -29.51 -18.32 -2.36
N LEU A 40 -28.99 -17.17 -2.82
CA LEU A 40 -27.65 -16.72 -2.52
C LEU A 40 -27.72 -16.17 -1.10
N VAL A 41 -27.39 -17.06 -0.18
CA VAL A 41 -27.10 -16.83 1.23
C VAL A 41 -26.30 -15.55 1.39
N ASN A 42 -26.70 -14.74 2.36
CA ASN A 42 -26.11 -13.50 2.87
C ASN A 42 -24.66 -13.30 2.45
N SER A 43 -24.44 -12.50 1.43
CA SER A 43 -23.17 -12.41 0.74
C SER A 43 -22.19 -11.50 1.49
N VAL A 44 -21.43 -12.11 2.38
CA VAL A 44 -20.12 -11.60 2.74
C VAL A 44 -19.23 -11.88 1.53
N GLY A 45 -18.96 -10.90 0.67
CA GLY A 45 -18.15 -11.13 -0.52
C GLY A 45 -18.29 -10.04 -1.59
N THR A 46 -17.95 -10.37 -2.82
CA THR A 46 -17.93 -9.45 -3.96
C THR A 46 -19.31 -9.13 -4.54
N LEU A 47 -20.31 -9.98 -4.31
CA LEU A 47 -21.63 -9.80 -4.91
C LEU A 47 -22.30 -8.45 -4.61
N PRO A 48 -22.32 -7.92 -3.36
CA PRO A 48 -22.90 -6.61 -3.07
C PRO A 48 -22.23 -5.46 -3.84
N TRP A 49 -20.94 -5.59 -4.12
CA TRP A 49 -20.19 -4.62 -4.92
C TRP A 49 -20.53 -4.71 -6.41
N LEU A 50 -20.72 -5.91 -6.92
CA LEU A 50 -21.13 -6.15 -8.31
C LEU A 50 -22.58 -5.74 -8.56
N THR A 51 -23.45 -5.91 -7.58
CA THR A 51 -24.87 -5.50 -7.67
C THR A 51 -25.08 -4.02 -7.41
N GLY A 52 -24.06 -3.32 -6.91
CA GLY A 52 -24.15 -1.91 -6.54
C GLY A 52 -24.86 -1.65 -5.20
N GLU A 53 -25.13 -2.68 -4.42
CA GLU A 53 -25.66 -2.53 -3.04
C GLU A 53 -24.64 -1.91 -2.10
N ARG A 54 -23.36 -2.14 -2.40
CA ARG A 54 -22.23 -1.48 -1.74
C ARG A 54 -21.42 -0.71 -2.76
N SER A 55 -20.98 0.47 -2.37
CA SER A 55 -20.07 1.29 -3.16
C SER A 55 -19.14 2.06 -2.21
N ILE A 56 -17.94 2.37 -2.69
CA ILE A 56 -17.05 3.29 -1.97
C ILE A 56 -17.47 4.70 -2.37
N PRO A 57 -17.99 5.51 -1.44
CA PRO A 57 -18.42 6.86 -1.76
C PRO A 57 -17.23 7.71 -2.18
N VAL A 58 -17.41 8.47 -3.25
CA VAL A 58 -16.42 9.47 -3.66
C VAL A 58 -16.57 10.70 -2.77
N PRO A 59 -15.56 11.10 -2.00
CA PRO A 59 -15.65 12.27 -1.14
C PRO A 59 -15.93 13.53 -1.98
N THR A 60 -16.90 14.32 -1.56
CA THR A 60 -17.21 15.62 -2.19
C THR A 60 -16.15 16.67 -1.87
N ASN A 61 -15.58 16.61 -0.66
CA ASN A 61 -14.50 17.47 -0.23
C ASN A 61 -13.16 16.76 -0.39
N ARG A 62 -12.31 17.27 -1.29
CA ARG A 62 -10.96 16.76 -1.52
C ARG A 62 -9.92 17.79 -1.12
N ARG A 63 -8.82 17.32 -0.56
CA ARG A 63 -7.66 18.17 -0.28
C ARG A 63 -7.16 18.76 -1.60
N LYS A 64 -6.94 20.09 -1.61
CA LYS A 64 -6.35 20.76 -2.77
C LYS A 64 -4.84 20.47 -2.82
N PRO A 65 -4.25 20.35 -4.02
CA PRO A 65 -2.80 20.23 -4.16
C PRO A 65 -2.10 21.40 -3.49
N SER A 66 -1.03 21.13 -2.76
CA SER A 66 -0.15 22.18 -2.27
C SER A 66 0.63 22.81 -3.43
N LYS A 67 1.24 23.97 -3.20
CA LYS A 67 2.17 24.58 -4.16
C LYS A 67 3.50 23.84 -4.24
N HIS A 68 3.78 22.95 -3.29
CA HIS A 68 5.02 22.21 -3.22
C HIS A 68 4.91 20.92 -4.02
N LEU A 69 5.84 20.76 -4.95
CA LEU A 69 5.94 19.62 -5.84
C LEU A 69 7.29 18.95 -5.65
N LEU A 70 7.29 17.64 -5.67
CA LEU A 70 8.50 16.86 -5.92
C LEU A 70 8.61 16.65 -7.42
N GLN A 71 9.66 17.18 -8.02
CA GLN A 71 9.85 17.17 -9.46
C GLN A 71 11.03 16.28 -9.83
N ILE A 72 10.78 15.32 -10.72
CA ILE A 72 11.79 14.42 -11.27
C ILE A 72 11.91 14.72 -12.75
N ARG A 73 13.13 14.88 -13.24
CA ARG A 73 13.38 15.18 -14.66
C ARG A 73 14.34 14.17 -15.26
N GLY A 74 14.03 13.75 -16.49
CA GLY A 74 14.88 12.94 -17.32
C GLY A 74 15.15 11.55 -16.78
N ALA A 75 14.22 10.95 -16.04
CA ALA A 75 14.42 9.62 -15.48
C ALA A 75 14.54 8.56 -16.58
N THR A 76 15.61 7.78 -16.51
CA THR A 76 15.92 6.75 -17.49
C THR A 76 16.32 5.47 -16.75
N CYS A 77 15.52 4.42 -16.88
CA CYS A 77 15.78 3.11 -16.32
C CYS A 77 14.88 2.07 -16.99
N HIS A 78 15.42 0.94 -17.40
CA HIS A 78 14.70 -0.10 -18.11
C HIS A 78 13.86 0.46 -19.28
N ASN A 79 12.53 0.34 -19.22
CA ASN A 79 11.64 0.86 -20.25
C ASN A 79 11.24 2.33 -20.07
N LEU A 80 11.71 3.00 -18.99
CA LEU A 80 11.50 4.43 -18.80
C LEU A 80 12.51 5.23 -19.62
N LYS A 81 12.01 6.11 -20.50
CA LYS A 81 12.83 6.89 -21.44
C LYS A 81 12.65 8.37 -21.19
N LYS A 82 13.60 8.99 -20.48
CA LYS A 82 13.62 10.44 -20.17
C LYS A 82 12.31 10.95 -19.60
N LEU A 83 11.75 10.21 -18.62
CA LEU A 83 10.47 10.53 -18.02
C LEU A 83 10.60 11.75 -17.12
N ASP A 84 9.67 12.73 -17.29
CA ASP A 84 9.50 13.88 -16.42
C ASP A 84 8.20 13.73 -15.64
N VAL A 85 8.26 13.90 -14.31
CA VAL A 85 7.10 13.73 -13.43
C VAL A 85 7.09 14.80 -12.35
N ASP A 86 5.90 15.36 -12.08
CA ASP A 86 5.62 16.24 -10.97
C ASP A 86 4.66 15.55 -10.00
N LEU A 87 5.11 15.36 -8.76
CA LEU A 87 4.34 14.73 -7.69
C LEU A 87 3.92 15.80 -6.67
N PRO A 88 2.61 16.06 -6.50
CA PRO A 88 2.16 17.03 -5.51
C PRO A 88 2.36 16.48 -4.10
N LEU A 89 2.99 17.29 -3.24
CA LEU A 89 3.21 16.94 -1.84
C LEU A 89 1.94 17.15 -1.00
N GLY A 90 1.82 16.41 0.11
CA GLY A 90 0.68 16.47 1.01
C GLY A 90 -0.60 15.80 0.50
N LEU A 91 -0.51 15.00 -0.56
CA LEU A 91 -1.61 14.26 -1.13
C LEU A 91 -1.33 12.75 -1.17
N PHE A 92 -2.40 11.97 -1.24
CA PHE A 92 -2.33 10.55 -1.58
C PHE A 92 -2.27 10.42 -3.11
N THR A 93 -1.11 10.04 -3.62
CA THR A 93 -0.86 9.86 -5.06
C THR A 93 -0.86 8.38 -5.41
N VAL A 94 -1.60 7.99 -6.43
CA VAL A 94 -1.68 6.60 -6.89
C VAL A 94 -1.02 6.46 -8.26
N LEU A 95 -0.08 5.52 -8.35
CA LEU A 95 0.57 5.15 -9.61
C LEU A 95 -0.11 3.90 -10.17
N THR A 96 -0.77 4.00 -11.33
CA THR A 96 -1.54 2.91 -11.95
C THR A 96 -1.11 2.59 -13.39
N GLY A 97 -1.37 1.40 -14.01
CA GLY A 97 -1.10 0.99 -15.43
C GLY A 97 -0.92 -0.49 -15.59
N VAL A 98 -0.80 -0.87 -16.83
CA VAL A 98 -0.65 -2.27 -17.20
C VAL A 98 0.59 -2.91 -16.58
N SER A 99 0.59 -4.23 -16.46
CA SER A 99 1.80 -4.95 -15.99
C SER A 99 2.97 -4.67 -16.94
N GLY A 100 4.17 -4.58 -16.39
CA GLY A 100 5.39 -4.30 -17.17
C GLY A 100 5.57 -2.84 -17.61
N SER A 101 4.68 -1.93 -17.23
CA SER A 101 4.75 -0.53 -17.65
C SER A 101 5.80 0.33 -16.92
N GLY A 102 6.59 -0.24 -16.02
CA GLY A 102 7.63 0.48 -15.29
C GLY A 102 7.18 1.11 -13.97
N LYS A 103 6.01 0.73 -13.42
CA LYS A 103 5.52 1.26 -12.14
C LYS A 103 6.48 1.03 -10.98
N SER A 104 6.87 -0.21 -10.79
CA SER A 104 7.80 -0.60 -9.71
C SER A 104 9.16 0.06 -9.90
N THR A 105 9.67 0.08 -11.13
CA THR A 105 10.89 0.80 -11.50
C THR A 105 10.79 2.29 -11.15
N PHE A 106 9.69 2.93 -11.49
CA PHE A 106 9.50 4.34 -11.15
C PHE A 106 9.40 4.55 -9.63
N ALA A 107 8.60 3.76 -8.94
CA ALA A 107 8.39 3.93 -7.50
C ALA A 107 9.64 3.61 -6.69
N HIS A 108 10.34 2.53 -7.01
CA HIS A 108 11.51 2.07 -6.27
C HIS A 108 12.80 2.73 -6.79
N ASP A 109 13.17 2.47 -8.06
CA ASP A 109 14.50 2.82 -8.55
C ASP A 109 14.64 4.32 -8.86
N VAL A 110 13.57 4.94 -9.38
CA VAL A 110 13.58 6.37 -9.73
C VAL A 110 13.23 7.23 -8.52
N LEU A 111 12.13 6.96 -7.83
CA LEU A 111 11.64 7.84 -6.76
C LEU A 111 12.32 7.53 -5.42
N TYR A 112 12.14 6.32 -4.89
CA TYR A 112 12.59 5.97 -3.55
C TYR A 112 14.11 6.07 -3.40
N LEU A 113 14.89 5.36 -4.22
CA LEU A 113 16.35 5.33 -4.07
C LEU A 113 17.00 6.70 -4.29
N ASN A 114 16.56 7.47 -5.30
CA ASN A 114 17.10 8.82 -5.52
C ASN A 114 16.73 9.78 -4.39
N LEU A 115 15.49 9.69 -3.87
CA LEU A 115 15.04 10.56 -2.80
C LEU A 115 15.73 10.23 -1.47
N ALA A 116 15.84 8.95 -1.12
CA ALA A 116 16.52 8.49 0.09
C ALA A 116 17.98 8.96 0.11
N ARG A 117 18.72 8.77 -0.98
CA ARG A 117 20.09 9.27 -1.10
C ARG A 117 20.18 10.80 -0.99
N LYS A 118 19.25 11.52 -1.61
CA LYS A 118 19.18 12.98 -1.53
C LYS A 118 18.91 13.47 -0.11
N LEU A 119 18.19 12.71 0.70
CA LEU A 119 17.88 12.99 2.11
C LEU A 119 18.95 12.43 3.07
N GLY A 120 20.02 11.82 2.56
CA GLY A 120 21.11 11.28 3.37
C GLY A 120 20.78 9.97 4.08
N GLN A 121 19.76 9.24 3.63
CA GLN A 121 19.44 7.92 4.15
C GLN A 121 20.31 6.85 3.47
N GLU A 122 20.81 5.90 4.24
CA GLU A 122 21.51 4.73 3.72
C GLU A 122 20.50 3.76 3.14
N VAL A 123 20.69 3.41 1.87
CA VAL A 123 19.81 2.47 1.13
C VAL A 123 20.65 1.61 0.19
N ASP A 124 20.31 0.34 0.15
CA ASP A 124 20.91 -0.64 -0.75
C ASP A 124 20.27 -0.56 -2.15
N GLY A 125 21.07 -0.84 -3.17
CA GLY A 125 20.64 -0.89 -4.57
C GLY A 125 21.07 0.31 -5.39
N ASP A 126 20.95 0.19 -6.71
CA ASP A 126 21.34 1.24 -7.65
C ASP A 126 20.14 2.12 -8.03
N ALA A 127 20.26 3.41 -7.73
CA ALA A 127 19.25 4.37 -8.14
C ALA A 127 19.28 4.57 -9.67
N ALA A 128 18.10 4.71 -10.24
CA ALA A 128 17.96 5.03 -11.66
C ALA A 128 18.60 6.39 -12.00
N ALA A 129 19.14 6.49 -13.21
CA ALA A 129 19.67 7.76 -13.70
C ALA A 129 18.55 8.79 -13.85
N ILE A 130 18.72 9.94 -13.22
CA ILE A 130 17.85 11.11 -13.34
C ILE A 130 18.69 12.34 -13.66
N LYS A 131 18.12 13.30 -14.38
CA LYS A 131 18.81 14.58 -14.61
C LYS A 131 18.70 15.49 -13.40
N GLU A 132 17.54 15.53 -12.78
CA GLU A 132 17.27 16.46 -11.70
C GLU A 132 16.16 15.95 -10.78
N LEU A 133 16.32 16.21 -9.46
CA LEU A 133 15.32 16.01 -8.41
C LEU A 133 15.19 17.33 -7.62
N ARG A 134 14.04 17.98 -7.71
CA ARG A 134 13.69 19.19 -6.97
C ARG A 134 12.57 18.92 -5.98
N GLY A 135 12.50 19.72 -4.91
CA GLY A 135 11.42 19.62 -3.92
C GLY A 135 11.72 18.68 -2.75
N SER A 136 12.88 18.04 -2.71
CA SER A 136 13.30 17.18 -1.60
C SER A 136 13.43 17.97 -0.28
N GLN A 137 13.70 19.26 -0.32
CA GLN A 137 13.81 20.11 0.86
C GLN A 137 12.50 20.23 1.68
N TYR A 138 11.39 19.80 1.12
CA TYR A 138 10.09 19.79 1.82
C TYR A 138 9.81 18.46 2.53
N LEU A 139 10.75 17.51 2.50
CA LEU A 139 10.62 16.16 3.04
C LEU A 139 11.72 15.91 4.08
N ALA A 140 11.36 15.33 5.20
CA ALA A 140 12.31 14.95 6.24
C ALA A 140 12.92 13.55 5.99
N ALA A 141 12.12 12.62 5.50
CA ALA A 141 12.51 11.25 5.22
C ALA A 141 11.63 10.66 4.14
N VAL A 142 12.05 9.52 3.59
CA VAL A 142 11.25 8.67 2.72
C VAL A 142 11.27 7.24 3.26
N GLU A 143 10.13 6.58 3.26
CA GLU A 143 10.00 5.19 3.68
C GLU A 143 9.41 4.36 2.56
N LEU A 144 9.97 3.16 2.37
CA LEU A 144 9.47 2.17 1.44
C LEU A 144 8.68 1.12 2.22
N ILE A 145 7.41 0.98 1.88
CA ILE A 145 6.57 -0.12 2.36
C ILE A 145 6.27 -1.01 1.17
N ASP A 146 6.82 -2.21 1.19
CA ASP A 146 6.65 -3.18 0.12
C ASP A 146 5.71 -4.33 0.52
N GLN A 147 5.58 -5.32 -0.36
CA GLN A 147 4.77 -6.52 -0.13
C GLN A 147 5.59 -7.68 0.46
N THR A 148 6.79 -7.41 0.96
CA THR A 148 7.62 -8.44 1.57
C THR A 148 6.92 -8.96 2.83
N ALA A 149 6.83 -10.28 2.94
CA ALA A 149 6.20 -10.89 4.09
C ALA A 149 6.94 -10.50 5.39
N VAL A 150 6.22 -9.96 6.35
CA VAL A 150 6.74 -9.57 7.68
C VAL A 150 7.37 -10.75 8.40
N ALA A 151 6.86 -11.96 8.13
CA ALA A 151 7.33 -13.19 8.76
C ALA A 151 8.00 -14.10 7.74
N ARG A 152 9.28 -14.38 7.93
CA ARG A 152 10.04 -15.34 7.10
C ARG A 152 9.75 -16.79 7.43
N THR A 153 9.05 -17.07 8.53
CA THR A 153 8.72 -18.42 8.99
C THR A 153 7.26 -18.52 9.41
N PRO A 154 6.62 -19.70 9.24
CA PRO A 154 5.25 -19.94 9.69
C PRO A 154 5.06 -19.73 11.20
N ARG A 155 6.14 -19.70 11.97
CA ARG A 155 6.16 -19.55 13.42
C ARG A 155 6.27 -18.07 13.89
N SER A 156 6.44 -17.13 12.96
CA SER A 156 6.51 -15.71 13.27
C SER A 156 5.13 -15.06 13.16
N THR A 157 4.67 -14.50 14.25
CA THR A 157 3.46 -13.66 14.28
C THR A 157 3.86 -12.18 14.24
N PRO A 158 2.98 -11.25 13.86
CA PRO A 158 3.27 -9.82 13.92
C PRO A 158 3.74 -9.35 15.30
N ALA A 159 3.16 -9.89 16.39
CA ALA A 159 3.54 -9.55 17.74
C ALA A 159 4.98 -9.96 18.08
N VAL A 160 5.44 -11.11 17.58
CA VAL A 160 6.84 -11.57 17.74
C VAL A 160 7.77 -10.70 16.90
N PHE A 161 7.41 -10.41 15.65
CA PHE A 161 8.22 -9.58 14.76
C PHE A 161 8.46 -8.17 15.32
N LEU A 162 7.42 -7.57 15.91
CA LEU A 162 7.49 -6.24 16.55
C LEU A 162 8.12 -6.25 17.94
N GLY A 163 8.52 -7.41 18.47
CA GLY A 163 9.06 -7.53 19.83
C GLY A 163 8.01 -7.39 20.95
N ALA A 164 6.75 -7.14 20.62
CA ALA A 164 5.69 -6.94 21.61
C ALA A 164 5.40 -8.22 22.43
N PHE A 165 5.64 -9.39 21.85
CA PHE A 165 5.35 -10.66 22.50
C PHE A 165 6.27 -10.94 23.70
N ASP A 166 7.48 -10.39 23.70
CA ASP A 166 8.40 -10.52 24.83
C ASP A 166 7.89 -9.78 26.06
N ALA A 167 7.38 -8.56 25.87
CA ALA A 167 6.73 -7.80 26.96
C ALA A 167 5.48 -8.51 27.49
N ILE A 168 4.67 -9.12 26.59
CA ILE A 168 3.49 -9.90 26.96
C ILE A 168 3.89 -11.12 27.83
N ARG A 169 4.91 -11.87 27.42
CA ARG A 169 5.42 -13.02 28.20
C ARG A 169 5.90 -12.60 29.59
N GLN A 170 6.60 -11.49 29.68
CA GLN A 170 7.06 -10.93 30.94
C GLN A 170 5.87 -10.59 31.85
N LEU A 171 4.86 -9.94 31.31
CA LEU A 171 3.65 -9.59 32.05
C LEU A 171 2.94 -10.84 32.62
N PHE A 172 2.86 -11.93 31.87
CA PHE A 172 2.29 -13.19 32.37
C PHE A 172 3.12 -13.79 33.51
N CYS A 173 4.44 -13.69 33.45
CA CYS A 173 5.30 -14.13 34.58
C CYS A 173 5.05 -13.32 35.86
N GLU A 174 4.70 -12.06 35.73
CA GLU A 174 4.49 -11.14 36.85
C GLU A 174 3.12 -11.29 37.54
N THR A 175 2.19 -12.04 36.92
CA THR A 175 0.91 -12.36 37.55
C THR A 175 1.12 -13.19 38.84
N ASP A 176 0.14 -13.14 39.76
CA ASP A 176 0.22 -13.94 41.00
C ASP A 176 0.31 -15.44 40.71
N ALA A 177 -0.41 -15.92 39.70
CA ALA A 177 -0.36 -17.30 39.24
C ALA A 177 1.02 -17.65 38.64
N GLY A 178 1.58 -16.78 37.82
CA GLY A 178 2.91 -16.96 37.22
C GLY A 178 4.00 -17.02 38.26
N LYS A 179 3.98 -16.11 39.22
CA LYS A 179 4.93 -16.07 40.35
C LYS A 179 4.82 -17.29 41.27
N SER A 180 3.60 -17.66 41.65
CA SER A 180 3.34 -18.81 42.53
C SER A 180 3.79 -20.13 41.89
N ALA A 181 3.67 -20.25 40.55
CA ALA A 181 4.09 -21.42 39.81
C ALA A 181 5.57 -21.35 39.35
N GLY A 182 6.28 -20.27 39.63
CA GLY A 182 7.70 -20.08 39.23
C GLY A 182 7.93 -20.06 37.73
N LEU A 183 6.93 -19.62 36.94
CA LEU A 183 6.98 -19.67 35.50
C LEU A 183 7.94 -18.62 34.91
N LYS A 184 8.72 -19.04 33.93
CA LYS A 184 9.65 -18.17 33.18
C LYS A 184 9.04 -17.74 31.83
N PRO A 185 9.52 -16.65 31.22
CA PRO A 185 8.99 -16.18 29.91
C PRO A 185 9.01 -17.23 28.81
N GLY A 186 9.95 -18.19 28.83
CA GLY A 186 10.02 -19.30 27.88
C GLY A 186 8.82 -20.24 27.95
N PHE A 187 8.19 -20.39 29.14
CA PHE A 187 6.98 -21.21 29.31
C PHE A 187 5.80 -20.70 28.46
N PHE A 188 5.71 -19.40 28.29
CA PHE A 188 4.66 -18.76 27.48
C PHE A 188 4.99 -18.67 25.97
N SER A 189 5.98 -19.45 25.50
CA SER A 189 6.31 -19.54 24.09
C SER A 189 5.37 -20.51 23.38
N PHE A 190 4.72 -20.05 22.27
CA PHE A 190 3.93 -20.94 21.43
C PHE A 190 4.75 -21.69 20.38
N ASN A 191 6.05 -21.38 20.25
CA ASN A 191 6.96 -22.02 19.29
C ASN A 191 7.72 -23.21 19.88
N SER A 192 8.05 -23.14 21.16
CA SER A 192 8.87 -24.14 21.85
C SER A 192 8.73 -23.94 23.37
N GLY A 193 8.99 -24.98 24.13
CA GLY A 193 8.98 -24.94 25.59
C GLY A 193 7.89 -25.80 26.22
N GLU A 194 7.98 -25.99 27.55
CA GLU A 194 7.12 -26.87 28.33
C GLU A 194 5.66 -26.43 28.43
N GLY A 195 5.36 -25.15 28.17
CA GLY A 195 4.01 -24.61 28.20
C GLY A 195 3.22 -24.76 26.89
N ARG A 196 3.80 -25.44 25.89
CA ARG A 196 3.13 -25.70 24.62
C ARG A 196 2.26 -26.95 24.73
N CYS A 197 1.01 -26.87 24.21
CA CYS A 197 0.20 -28.05 23.97
C CYS A 197 0.78 -28.85 22.79
N ASP A 198 0.89 -30.16 22.94
CA ASP A 198 1.30 -31.10 21.89
C ASP A 198 0.18 -31.35 20.89
#